data_b98d3dc86cf13b4f92ba0f1528f8c20a
#
_entry.id   b98d3dc86cf13b4f92ba0f1528f8c20a
#
_cell.length_a   1.000
_cell.length_b   1.000
_cell.length_c   1.000
_cell.angle_alpha   90.00
_cell.angle_beta   90.00
_cell.angle_gamma   90.00
#
_symmetry.space_group_name_H-M   'P 1'
#
loop_
_entity.id
_entity.type
_entity.pdbx_description
1 polymer ?
#
loop_
_entity_poly.entity_id
_entity_poly.type
_entity_poly.pdbx_seq_one_letter_code
_entity_poly.pdbx_strand_id
1 'polypeptide(L)'
;MAFIFDVKVFPSSGKIGWSIDKTGNLKCYLKSPAEQGKANGELIKSLSKALGIPQDMISIATGAQSRKKRIKIDVEMTYNRLLELLGIDWQMDMF
;
A
#
# COMPACT_ATOMS: atom_id res chain seq x y z
N MET A 1 -2.73 -4.78 18.32
CA MET A 1 -1.92 -5.69 17.51
C MET A 1 -1.64 -5.08 16.15
N ALA A 2 -0.55 -5.48 15.53
CA ALA A 2 -0.20 -4.95 14.23
C ALA A 2 -0.87 -5.73 13.11
N PHE A 3 -1.15 -5.04 12.02
CA PHE A 3 -1.66 -5.65 10.79
C PHE A 3 -0.56 -5.60 9.74
N ILE A 4 -0.28 -6.73 9.10
CA ILE A 4 0.79 -6.85 8.12
C ILE A 4 0.20 -7.28 6.78
N PHE A 5 0.64 -6.63 5.71
CA PHE A 5 0.20 -7.00 4.37
C PHE A 5 1.31 -6.74 3.36
N ASP A 6 1.22 -7.40 2.22
CA ASP A 6 2.17 -7.24 1.13
C ASP A 6 1.59 -6.35 0.05
N VAL A 7 2.46 -5.55 -0.57
CA VAL A 7 2.08 -4.70 -1.68
C VAL A 7 3.20 -4.66 -2.71
N LYS A 8 2.84 -4.67 -3.98
CA LYS A 8 3.81 -4.48 -5.06
C LYS A 8 3.73 -3.02 -5.51
N VAL A 9 4.87 -2.34 -5.47
CA VAL A 9 4.96 -0.91 -5.74
C VAL A 9 5.54 -0.66 -7.11
N PHE A 10 4.93 0.26 -7.85
CA PHE A 10 5.40 0.67 -9.18
C PHE A 10 5.79 2.15 -9.11
N PRO A 11 7.09 2.43 -8.87
CA PRO A 11 7.57 3.82 -8.80
C PRO A 11 7.66 4.44 -10.18
N SER A 12 7.79 5.74 -10.22
CA SER A 12 7.90 6.52 -11.47
C SER A 12 6.77 6.19 -12.45
N SER A 13 5.57 6.00 -11.91
CA SER A 13 4.41 5.64 -12.71
C SER A 13 3.75 6.89 -13.28
N GLY A 14 3.17 6.76 -14.47
CA GLY A 14 2.38 7.83 -15.05
C GLY A 14 1.01 7.99 -14.40
N LYS A 15 0.64 7.06 -13.54
CA LYS A 15 -0.63 7.13 -12.81
C LYS A 15 -0.37 6.87 -11.33
N ILE A 16 -1.29 7.33 -10.50
CA ILE A 16 -1.20 7.14 -9.05
C ILE A 16 -2.44 6.39 -8.61
N GLY A 17 -2.29 5.50 -7.64
CA GLY A 17 -3.44 4.84 -7.06
C GLY A 17 -3.15 3.42 -6.63
N TRP A 18 -4.21 2.77 -6.18
CA TRP A 18 -4.18 1.43 -5.65
C TRP A 18 -5.06 0.52 -6.50
N SER A 19 -4.65 -0.71 -6.66
CA SER A 19 -5.45 -1.70 -7.35
C SER A 19 -5.13 -3.09 -6.83
N ILE A 20 -5.89 -4.06 -7.29
CA ILE A 20 -5.67 -5.45 -6.91
C ILE A 20 -5.67 -6.26 -8.20
N ASP A 21 -4.77 -7.24 -8.30
CA ASP A 21 -4.70 -8.06 -9.50
C ASP A 21 -5.65 -9.26 -9.40
N LYS A 22 -5.66 -10.09 -10.45
CA LYS A 22 -6.56 -11.24 -10.52
C LYS A 22 -6.33 -12.25 -9.42
N THR A 23 -5.12 -12.30 -8.89
CA THR A 23 -4.78 -13.25 -7.82
C THR A 23 -4.99 -12.68 -6.44
N GLY A 24 -5.45 -11.42 -6.35
CA GLY A 24 -5.70 -10.79 -5.07
C GLY A 24 -4.52 -10.04 -4.50
N ASN A 25 -3.44 -9.85 -5.26
CA ASN A 25 -2.28 -9.11 -4.81
C ASN A 25 -2.49 -7.61 -4.94
N LEU A 26 -2.15 -6.89 -3.87
CA LEU A 26 -2.32 -5.44 -3.83
C LEU A 26 -1.20 -4.75 -4.60
N LYS A 27 -1.55 -3.74 -5.38
CA LYS A 27 -0.60 -2.94 -6.17
C LYS A 27 -0.75 -1.47 -5.83
N CYS A 28 0.36 -0.75 -5.84
CA CYS A 28 0.38 0.69 -5.60
C CYS A 28 1.22 1.38 -6.67
N TYR A 29 0.64 2.36 -7.33
CA TYR A 29 1.32 3.15 -8.36
C TYR A 29 1.68 4.50 -7.77
N LEU A 30 2.96 4.85 -7.84
CA LEU A 30 3.49 6.08 -7.24
C LEU A 30 4.20 6.93 -8.29
N LYS A 31 4.16 8.24 -8.10
CA LYS A 31 4.89 9.19 -8.96
C LYS A 31 6.38 9.18 -8.66
N SER A 32 6.73 9.09 -7.40
CA SER A 32 8.12 9.24 -6.97
C SER A 32 9.00 8.12 -7.48
N PRO A 33 10.28 8.41 -7.79
CA PRO A 33 11.21 7.36 -8.18
C PRO A 33 11.60 6.51 -6.98
N ALA A 34 12.19 5.35 -7.27
CA ALA A 34 12.63 4.43 -6.21
C ALA A 34 13.86 4.95 -5.46
N GLU A 35 14.50 5.99 -5.97
CA GLU A 35 15.77 6.50 -5.43
C GLU A 35 15.59 7.16 -4.07
N GLN A 36 16.56 6.95 -3.18
CA GLN A 36 16.68 7.66 -1.91
C GLN A 36 15.43 7.58 -1.05
N GLY A 37 14.69 6.49 -1.16
CA GLY A 37 13.49 6.30 -0.35
C GLY A 37 12.31 7.18 -0.69
N LYS A 38 12.35 7.89 -1.82
CA LYS A 38 11.24 8.79 -2.19
C LYS A 38 9.94 8.04 -2.39
N ALA A 39 9.98 6.90 -3.08
CA ALA A 39 8.77 6.08 -3.28
C ALA A 39 8.27 5.52 -1.96
N ASN A 40 9.18 5.14 -1.06
CA ASN A 40 8.77 4.64 0.25
C ASN A 40 8.05 5.72 1.06
N GLY A 41 8.57 6.95 1.02
CA GLY A 41 7.94 8.08 1.70
C GLY A 41 6.56 8.37 1.15
N GLU A 42 6.41 8.35 -0.16
CA GLU A 42 5.12 8.56 -0.80
C GLU A 42 4.13 7.44 -0.46
N LEU A 43 4.61 6.20 -0.41
CA LEU A 43 3.78 5.06 -0.05
C LEU A 43 3.22 5.22 1.36
N ILE A 44 4.08 5.54 2.33
CA ILE A 44 3.66 5.72 3.72
C ILE A 44 2.69 6.89 3.84
N LYS A 45 2.98 7.99 3.16
CA LYS A 45 2.10 9.16 3.18
C LYS A 45 0.73 8.85 2.58
N SER A 46 0.70 8.10 1.49
CA SER A 46 -0.54 7.70 0.83
C SER A 46 -1.38 6.79 1.75
N LEU A 47 -0.73 5.84 2.41
CA LEU A 47 -1.41 4.97 3.36
C LEU A 47 -1.94 5.75 4.56
N SER A 48 -1.14 6.65 5.11
CA SER A 48 -1.55 7.48 6.23
C SER A 48 -2.81 8.27 5.89
N LYS A 49 -2.84 8.86 4.71
CA LYS A 49 -3.97 9.65 4.27
C LYS A 49 -5.22 8.79 4.04
N ALA A 50 -5.05 7.65 3.39
CA ALA A 50 -6.18 6.76 3.09
C ALA A 50 -6.76 6.13 4.34
N LEU A 51 -5.91 5.74 5.28
CA LEU A 51 -6.35 5.05 6.49
C LEU A 51 -6.70 6.00 7.63
N GLY A 52 -6.33 7.28 7.51
CA GLY A 52 -6.63 8.24 8.55
C GLY A 52 -5.82 8.04 9.82
N ILE A 53 -4.58 7.55 9.70
CA ILE A 53 -3.71 7.30 10.85
C ILE A 53 -2.38 8.02 10.66
N PRO A 54 -1.64 8.29 11.75
CA PRO A 54 -0.33 8.94 11.64
C PRO A 54 0.68 8.11 10.88
N GLN A 55 1.62 8.77 10.21
CA GLN A 55 2.64 8.09 9.43
C GLN A 55 3.55 7.21 10.29
N ASP A 56 3.78 7.59 11.53
CA ASP A 56 4.64 6.82 12.43
C ASP A 56 4.02 5.49 12.85
N MET A 57 2.76 5.26 12.55
CA MET A 57 2.13 3.95 12.75
C MET A 57 2.30 3.01 11.57
N ILE A 58 2.94 3.49 10.50
CA ILE A 58 3.12 2.73 9.27
C ILE A 58 4.61 2.55 9.03
N SER A 59 5.04 1.31 8.81
CA SER A 59 6.45 1.03 8.53
C SER A 59 6.57 -0.04 7.46
N ILE A 60 7.73 -0.06 6.81
CA ILE A 60 8.07 -1.08 5.84
C ILE A 60 8.86 -2.15 6.58
N ALA A 61 8.23 -3.30 6.82
CA ALA A 61 8.84 -4.37 7.59
C ALA A 61 9.95 -5.07 6.81
N THR A 62 9.73 -5.32 5.52
CA THR A 62 10.76 -5.89 4.64
C THR A 62 10.58 -5.35 3.24
N GLY A 63 11.63 -5.46 2.42
CA GLY A 63 11.58 -5.08 1.02
C GLY A 63 11.68 -3.59 0.76
N ALA A 64 12.33 -2.83 1.65
CA ALA A 64 12.44 -1.39 1.48
C ALA A 64 13.09 -0.99 0.16
N GLN A 65 13.98 -1.81 -0.38
CA GLN A 65 14.64 -1.55 -1.66
C GLN A 65 14.11 -2.43 -2.79
N SER A 66 12.98 -3.08 -2.55
CA SER A 66 12.35 -3.97 -3.51
C SER A 66 11.02 -3.41 -3.94
N ARG A 67 10.53 -3.83 -5.10
CA ARG A 67 9.18 -3.47 -5.53
C ARG A 67 8.12 -4.16 -4.68
N LYS A 68 8.39 -5.39 -4.24
CA LYS A 68 7.48 -6.11 -3.36
C LYS A 68 7.85 -5.79 -1.93
N LYS A 69 6.93 -5.14 -1.22
CA LYS A 69 7.17 -4.66 0.14
C LYS A 69 6.17 -5.26 1.10
N ARG A 70 6.64 -5.51 2.31
CA ARG A 70 5.76 -5.92 3.40
C ARG A 70 5.57 -4.74 4.34
N ILE A 71 4.32 -4.37 4.54
CA ILE A 71 3.95 -3.18 5.30
C ILE A 71 3.37 -3.61 6.65
N LYS A 72 3.80 -2.93 7.69
CA LYS A 72 3.26 -3.14 9.03
C LYS A 72 2.52 -1.86 9.46
N ILE A 73 1.29 -2.04 9.88
CA ILE A 73 0.47 -0.95 10.40
C ILE A 73 0.16 -1.27 11.86
N ASP A 74 0.44 -0.32 12.73
CA ASP A 74 0.36 -0.52 14.17
C ASP A 74 -1.05 -0.30 14.70
N VAL A 75 -2.04 -0.80 13.95
CA VAL A 75 -3.44 -0.80 14.35
C VAL A 75 -4.06 -2.13 13.96
N GLU A 76 -5.14 -2.49 14.62
CA GLU A 76 -5.87 -3.70 14.29
C GLU A 76 -6.78 -3.45 13.10
N MET A 77 -6.71 -4.33 12.08
CA MET A 77 -7.45 -4.12 10.84
C MET A 77 -7.57 -5.44 10.09
N THR A 78 -8.63 -5.58 9.29
CA THR A 78 -8.75 -6.72 8.38
C THR A 78 -8.32 -6.30 6.99
N TYR A 79 -7.95 -7.28 6.16
CA TYR A 79 -7.57 -7.01 4.79
C TYR A 79 -8.72 -6.38 4.00
N ASN A 80 -9.95 -6.86 4.22
CA ASN A 80 -11.12 -6.29 3.56
C ASN A 80 -11.32 -4.82 3.92
N ARG A 81 -11.09 -4.47 5.19
CA ARG A 81 -11.21 -3.08 5.62
C ARG A 81 -10.13 -2.22 4.96
N LEU A 82 -8.92 -2.76 4.85
CA LEU A 82 -7.84 -2.07 4.15
C LEU A 82 -8.24 -1.74 2.73
N LEU A 83 -8.79 -2.71 2.00
CA LEU A 83 -9.21 -2.50 0.60
C LEU A 83 -10.30 -1.44 0.51
N GLU A 84 -11.25 -1.44 1.43
CA GLU A 84 -12.29 -0.42 1.47
C GLU A 84 -11.70 0.98 1.63
N LEU A 85 -10.77 1.12 2.56
CA LEU A 85 -10.15 2.42 2.85
C LEU A 85 -9.30 2.92 1.70
N LEU A 86 -8.71 2.00 0.93
CA LEU A 86 -7.94 2.35 -0.26
C LEU A 86 -8.83 2.63 -1.48
N GLY A 87 -10.12 2.44 -1.35
CA GLY A 87 -11.05 2.68 -2.45
C GLY A 87 -11.08 1.57 -3.48
N ILE A 88 -10.65 0.36 -3.11
CA ILE A 88 -10.64 -0.78 -4.01
C ILE A 88 -11.91 -1.57 -3.84
N ASP A 89 -12.66 -1.74 -4.92
CA ASP A 89 -13.91 -2.49 -4.92
C ASP A 89 -13.70 -3.82 -5.65
N TRP A 90 -12.84 -4.64 -5.11
CA TRP A 90 -12.43 -5.89 -5.73
C TRP A 90 -13.56 -6.92 -5.78
N GLN A 91 -14.56 -6.79 -4.93
CA GLN A 91 -15.67 -7.72 -4.92
C GLN A 91 -16.51 -7.65 -6.19
N MET A 92 -16.48 -6.53 -6.87
CA MET A 92 -17.18 -6.36 -8.13
C MET A 92 -16.62 -7.25 -9.22
N ASP A 93 -15.38 -7.66 -9.10
CA ASP A 93 -14.71 -8.49 -10.10
C ASP A 93 -15.20 -9.94 -10.06
N MET A 94 -16.02 -10.28 -9.11
CA MET A 94 -16.54 -11.63 -8.97
C MET A 94 -17.76 -11.93 -9.83
N PHE A 95 -18.23 -10.95 -10.54
CA PHE A 95 -19.43 -11.10 -11.37
C PHE A 95 -19.16 -11.06 -12.84
#